data_f5b9de2515f0c9845416f962cbb555cf
#
_entry.id   f5b9de2515f0c9845416f962cbb555cf
#
_cell.length_a   1.000
_cell.length_b   1.000
_cell.length_c   1.000
_cell.angle_alpha   90.00
_cell.angle_beta   90.00
_cell.angle_gamma   90.00
#
_symmetry.space_group_name_H-M   'P 1'
#
loop_
_entity.id
_entity.type
_entity.pdbx_description
1 polymer ?
#
loop_
_entity_poly.entity_id
_entity_poly.type
_entity_poly.pdbx_seq_one_letter_code
_entity_poly.pdbx_strand_id
1 'polypeptide(L)'
;MIDVIDDAGRAYSIDRERVSLTGLSSGGKGTWVLGARYPQTFAALVPMGSYAAYDAVPTLVKTHMPIWALHNSGDFIVPVGGTRGMIKKIKEAGGDARYTEYGAVGHNCWDKAYDEGKLFEWLEQQRRGVR
;
A
#
# COMPACT_ATOMS: atom_id res chain seq x y z
N MET A 1 -2.49 -15.96 3.62
CA MET A 1 -1.88 -15.10 2.56
C MET A 1 -0.39 -15.39 2.37
N ILE A 2 0.41 -15.45 3.44
CA ILE A 2 1.84 -15.80 3.32
C ILE A 2 2.00 -17.18 2.67
N ASP A 3 1.17 -18.15 3.05
CA ASP A 3 1.17 -19.49 2.45
C ASP A 3 0.94 -19.47 0.92
N VAL A 4 0.12 -18.51 0.43
CA VAL A 4 -0.13 -18.34 -1.02
C VAL A 4 1.16 -17.89 -1.74
N ILE A 5 1.94 -17.01 -1.10
CA ILE A 5 3.24 -16.58 -1.65
C ILE A 5 4.22 -17.76 -1.69
N ASP A 6 4.21 -18.59 -0.66
CA ASP A 6 5.04 -19.79 -0.58
C ASP A 6 4.63 -20.83 -1.62
N ASP A 7 3.33 -21.06 -1.79
CA ASP A 7 2.78 -21.96 -2.82
C ASP A 7 3.12 -21.48 -4.24
N ALA A 8 2.96 -20.17 -4.50
CA ALA A 8 3.35 -19.57 -5.76
C ALA A 8 4.85 -19.74 -6.03
N GLY A 9 5.70 -19.56 -5.01
CA GLY A 9 7.14 -19.74 -5.11
C GLY A 9 7.59 -21.18 -5.32
N ARG A 10 6.73 -22.17 -4.97
CA ARG A 10 6.95 -23.58 -5.30
C ARG A 10 6.54 -23.93 -6.74
N ALA A 11 5.50 -23.27 -7.25
CA ALA A 11 4.94 -23.54 -8.57
C ALA A 11 5.58 -22.72 -9.69
N TYR A 12 6.09 -21.52 -9.37
CA TYR A 12 6.62 -20.56 -10.34
C TYR A 12 7.95 -19.96 -9.88
N SER A 13 8.76 -19.51 -10.82
CA SER A 13 9.96 -18.72 -10.53
C SER A 13 9.57 -17.28 -10.21
N ILE A 14 9.41 -16.96 -8.92
CA ILE A 14 9.09 -15.61 -8.45
C ILE A 14 10.31 -14.98 -7.77
N ASP A 15 10.49 -13.67 -7.94
CA ASP A 15 11.46 -12.91 -7.16
C ASP A 15 10.82 -12.52 -5.81
N ARG A 16 11.16 -13.26 -4.75
CA ARG A 16 10.63 -13.05 -3.41
C ARG A 16 11.02 -11.70 -2.80
N GLU A 17 12.01 -11.01 -3.35
CA GLU A 17 12.39 -9.68 -2.91
C GLU A 17 11.56 -8.56 -3.53
N ARG A 18 10.74 -8.89 -4.53
CA ARG A 18 9.87 -7.94 -5.24
C ARG A 18 8.38 -8.18 -5.04
N VAL A 19 8.01 -8.94 -4.04
CA VAL A 19 6.60 -9.17 -3.71
C VAL A 19 6.01 -7.92 -3.10
N SER A 20 5.06 -7.30 -3.76
CA SER A 20 4.34 -6.13 -3.28
C SER A 20 2.89 -6.47 -2.93
N LEU A 21 2.29 -5.70 -2.04
CA LEU A 21 0.92 -5.89 -1.61
C LEU A 21 0.07 -4.70 -2.02
N THR A 22 -0.99 -4.96 -2.77
CA THR A 22 -1.99 -3.96 -3.12
C THR A 22 -3.36 -4.36 -2.56
N GLY A 23 -4.21 -3.40 -2.29
CA GLY A 23 -5.56 -3.67 -1.83
C GLY A 23 -6.44 -2.44 -1.91
N LEU A 24 -7.73 -2.68 -2.15
CA LEU A 24 -8.72 -1.62 -2.26
C LEU A 24 -9.77 -1.73 -1.15
N SER A 25 -10.31 -0.59 -0.70
CA SER A 25 -11.36 -0.52 0.31
C SER A 25 -10.94 -1.20 1.63
N SER A 26 -11.65 -2.21 2.10
CA SER A 26 -11.26 -3.03 3.26
C SER A 26 -9.95 -3.78 3.01
N GLY A 27 -9.67 -4.19 1.77
CA GLY A 27 -8.39 -4.73 1.35
C GLY A 27 -7.25 -3.71 1.44
N GLY A 28 -7.53 -2.44 1.26
CA GLY A 28 -6.58 -1.35 1.51
C GLY A 28 -6.21 -1.24 2.98
N LYS A 29 -7.19 -1.35 3.90
CA LYS A 29 -6.90 -1.47 5.33
C LYS A 29 -6.07 -2.73 5.62
N GLY A 30 -6.42 -3.86 5.00
CA GLY A 30 -5.63 -5.08 5.08
C GLY A 30 -4.18 -4.89 4.62
N THR A 31 -3.96 -4.09 3.58
CA THR A 31 -2.62 -3.76 3.08
C THR A 31 -1.77 -3.05 4.15
N TRP A 32 -2.32 -2.06 4.85
CA TRP A 32 -1.64 -1.41 5.97
C TRP A 32 -1.29 -2.40 7.09
N VAL A 33 -2.28 -3.18 7.53
CA VAL A 33 -2.15 -4.12 8.65
C VAL A 33 -1.15 -5.23 8.34
N LEU A 34 -1.27 -5.86 7.18
CA LEU A 34 -0.42 -6.98 6.80
C LEU A 34 1.00 -6.53 6.45
N GLY A 35 1.15 -5.34 5.87
CA GLY A 35 2.45 -4.73 5.65
C GLY A 35 3.22 -4.52 6.96
N ALA A 36 2.53 -4.05 7.99
CA ALA A 36 3.13 -3.89 9.32
C ALA A 36 3.37 -5.22 10.04
N ARG A 37 2.49 -6.21 9.84
CA ARG A 37 2.62 -7.54 10.47
C ARG A 37 3.73 -8.38 9.86
N TYR A 38 3.96 -8.23 8.55
CA TYR A 38 4.94 -9.00 7.80
C TYR A 38 5.89 -8.10 6.99
N PRO A 39 6.59 -7.16 7.65
CA PRO A 39 7.39 -6.15 6.94
C PRO A 39 8.56 -6.73 6.16
N GLN A 40 8.97 -7.94 6.50
CA GLN A 40 10.05 -8.67 5.81
C GLN A 40 9.56 -9.46 4.59
N THR A 41 8.25 -9.46 4.31
CA THR A 41 7.68 -10.17 3.17
C THR A 41 7.52 -9.26 1.96
N PHE A 42 7.10 -8.01 2.20
CA PHE A 42 6.70 -7.10 1.12
C PHE A 42 7.77 -6.07 0.77
N ALA A 43 7.96 -5.84 -0.52
CA ALA A 43 8.82 -4.79 -1.07
C ALA A 43 8.14 -3.42 -1.05
N ALA A 44 6.81 -3.39 -1.20
CA ALA A 44 6.01 -2.17 -1.20
C ALA A 44 4.55 -2.44 -0.86
N LEU A 45 3.84 -1.38 -0.45
CA LEU A 45 2.41 -1.40 -0.16
C LEU A 45 1.67 -0.36 -1.00
N VAL A 46 0.52 -0.76 -1.54
CA VAL A 46 -0.38 0.14 -2.28
C VAL A 46 -1.81 0.04 -1.75
N PRO A 47 -2.13 0.73 -0.66
CA PRO A 47 -3.50 0.82 -0.17
C PRO A 47 -4.30 1.84 -0.99
N MET A 48 -5.48 1.44 -1.46
CA MET A 48 -6.35 2.26 -2.32
C MET A 48 -7.75 2.40 -1.73
N GLY A 49 -8.26 3.64 -1.63
CA GLY A 49 -9.60 3.92 -1.09
C GLY A 49 -9.81 3.31 0.30
N SER A 50 -8.82 3.39 1.16
CA SER A 50 -8.74 2.56 2.35
C SER A 50 -9.17 3.27 3.64
N TYR A 51 -9.65 2.49 4.60
CA TYR A 51 -9.74 2.91 5.99
C TYR A 51 -8.36 3.06 6.62
N ALA A 52 -8.26 3.86 7.66
CA ALA A 52 -7.04 4.01 8.44
C ALA A 52 -6.71 2.74 9.26
N ALA A 53 -5.42 2.55 9.53
CA ALA A 53 -4.88 1.52 10.41
C ALA A 53 -3.70 2.14 11.20
N TYR A 54 -4.00 3.07 12.08
CA TYR A 54 -2.98 3.90 12.76
C TYR A 54 -1.97 3.09 13.57
N ASP A 55 -2.36 1.94 14.11
CA ASP A 55 -1.46 1.05 14.84
C ASP A 55 -0.34 0.45 13.98
N ALA A 56 -0.50 0.48 12.65
CA ALA A 56 0.52 0.02 11.71
C ALA A 56 1.67 1.03 11.55
N VAL A 57 1.42 2.32 11.80
CA VAL A 57 2.36 3.41 11.50
C VAL A 57 3.75 3.22 12.10
N PRO A 58 3.91 2.90 13.41
CA PRO A 58 5.24 2.78 14.00
C PRO A 58 6.11 1.73 13.31
N THR A 59 5.53 0.58 12.97
CA THR A 59 6.27 -0.50 12.28
C THR A 59 6.61 -0.12 10.85
N LEU A 60 5.67 0.47 10.12
CA LEU A 60 5.90 0.89 8.72
C LEU A 60 7.01 1.93 8.61
N VAL A 61 7.05 2.88 9.55
CA VAL A 61 8.11 3.89 9.62
C VAL A 61 9.45 3.28 10.00
N LYS A 62 9.48 2.46 11.06
CA LYS A 62 10.70 1.78 11.53
C LYS A 62 11.35 0.90 10.46
N THR A 63 10.54 0.27 9.62
CA THR A 63 11.02 -0.63 8.57
C THR A 63 11.25 0.07 7.23
N HIS A 64 11.07 1.38 7.15
CA HIS A 64 11.18 2.17 5.92
C HIS A 64 10.38 1.57 4.76
N MET A 65 9.15 1.11 5.06
CA MET A 65 8.28 0.47 4.09
C MET A 65 7.94 1.43 2.94
N PRO A 66 8.27 1.10 1.68
CA PRO A 66 7.82 1.88 0.53
C PRO A 66 6.30 1.83 0.40
N ILE A 67 5.65 2.99 0.34
CA ILE A 67 4.20 3.10 0.32
C ILE A 67 3.77 4.09 -0.75
N TRP A 68 2.79 3.70 -1.54
CA TRP A 68 2.04 4.62 -2.39
C TRP A 68 0.55 4.44 -2.13
N ALA A 69 -0.05 5.35 -1.38
CA ALA A 69 -1.48 5.37 -1.11
C ALA A 69 -2.23 6.20 -2.15
N LEU A 70 -3.42 5.75 -2.53
CA LEU A 70 -4.28 6.43 -3.50
C LEU A 70 -5.71 6.48 -2.99
N HIS A 71 -6.42 7.62 -3.24
CA HIS A 71 -7.79 7.81 -2.80
C HIS A 71 -8.46 8.90 -3.64
N ASN A 72 -9.77 8.80 -3.85
CA ASN A 72 -10.56 9.86 -4.43
C ASN A 72 -11.01 10.85 -3.34
N SER A 73 -10.86 12.15 -3.57
CA SER A 73 -11.29 13.16 -2.60
C SER A 73 -12.81 13.15 -2.34
N GLY A 74 -13.60 12.76 -3.34
CA GLY A 74 -15.06 12.66 -3.28
C GLY A 74 -15.56 11.23 -3.02
N ASP A 75 -14.79 10.39 -2.37
CA ASP A 75 -15.23 9.05 -1.96
C ASP A 75 -16.30 9.16 -0.86
N PHE A 76 -17.53 8.73 -1.18
CA PHE A 76 -18.66 8.75 -0.25
C PHE A 76 -18.95 7.40 0.43
N ILE A 77 -18.16 6.37 0.13
CA ILE A 77 -18.22 5.06 0.78
C ILE A 77 -17.17 4.97 1.89
N VAL A 78 -15.91 5.26 1.56
CA VAL A 78 -14.81 5.34 2.51
C VAL A 78 -14.24 6.76 2.48
N PRO A 79 -14.54 7.58 3.48
CA PRO A 79 -14.08 8.96 3.51
C PRO A 79 -12.55 9.07 3.40
N VAL A 80 -12.08 10.00 2.59
CA VAL A 80 -10.65 10.21 2.32
C VAL A 80 -9.83 10.58 3.56
N GLY A 81 -10.48 11.05 4.62
CA GLY A 81 -9.85 11.44 5.89
C GLY A 81 -8.99 10.34 6.53
N GLY A 82 -9.38 9.07 6.38
CA GLY A 82 -8.60 7.95 6.89
C GLY A 82 -7.22 7.84 6.22
N THR A 83 -7.16 7.90 4.90
CA THR A 83 -5.89 7.89 4.16
C THR A 83 -5.07 9.15 4.42
N ARG A 84 -5.69 10.33 4.42
CA ARG A 84 -5.00 11.58 4.78
C ARG A 84 -4.38 11.49 6.18
N GLY A 85 -5.11 10.92 7.15
CA GLY A 85 -4.63 10.71 8.51
C GLY A 85 -3.44 9.75 8.57
N MET A 86 -3.46 8.67 7.80
CA MET A 86 -2.33 7.74 7.69
C MET A 86 -1.07 8.44 7.18
N ILE A 87 -1.18 9.18 6.08
CA ILE A 87 -0.05 9.93 5.49
C ILE A 87 0.49 10.96 6.48
N LYS A 88 -0.39 11.71 7.16
CA LYS A 88 0.00 12.67 8.18
C LYS A 88 0.79 12.02 9.31
N LYS A 89 0.28 10.93 9.89
CA LYS A 89 0.94 10.22 10.99
C LYS A 89 2.27 9.59 10.59
N ILE A 90 2.38 9.07 9.37
CA ILE A 90 3.66 8.55 8.85
C ILE A 90 4.70 9.67 8.78
N LYS A 91 4.34 10.84 8.24
CA LYS A 91 5.23 12.01 8.17
C LYS A 91 5.62 12.54 9.55
N GLU A 92 4.66 12.67 10.46
CA GLU A 92 4.90 13.10 11.86
C GLU A 92 5.85 12.15 12.60
N ALA A 93 5.83 10.86 12.27
CA ALA A 93 6.73 9.85 12.83
C ALA A 93 8.11 9.79 12.14
N GLY A 94 8.37 10.67 11.17
CA GLY A 94 9.64 10.74 10.44
C GLY A 94 9.74 9.78 9.25
N GLY A 95 8.63 9.15 8.86
CA GLY A 95 8.56 8.31 7.68
C GLY A 95 8.20 9.08 6.42
N ASP A 96 8.21 8.37 5.31
CA ASP A 96 7.78 8.88 4.01
C ASP A 96 6.76 7.92 3.36
N ALA A 97 5.80 8.50 2.65
CA ALA A 97 4.84 7.76 1.87
C ALA A 97 4.39 8.62 0.68
N ARG A 98 4.40 8.02 -0.51
CA ARG A 98 3.83 8.65 -1.69
C ARG A 98 2.31 8.63 -1.58
N TYR A 99 1.68 9.74 -1.89
CA TYR A 99 0.22 9.87 -1.86
C TYR A 99 -0.29 10.54 -3.14
N THR A 100 -1.30 9.95 -3.75
CA THR A 100 -2.05 10.53 -4.85
C THR A 100 -3.52 10.63 -4.45
N GLU A 101 -4.03 11.84 -4.38
CA GLU A 101 -5.45 12.11 -4.19
C GLU A 101 -6.04 12.57 -5.52
N TYR A 102 -6.93 11.75 -6.08
CA TYR A 102 -7.64 12.13 -7.28
C TYR A 102 -8.80 13.06 -6.94
N GLY A 103 -8.98 14.14 -7.69
CA GLY A 103 -10.14 15.04 -7.59
C GLY A 103 -11.41 14.45 -8.21
N ALA A 104 -11.73 13.19 -7.88
CA ALA A 104 -12.84 12.43 -8.43
C ALA A 104 -13.89 12.11 -7.37
N VAL A 105 -15.14 11.93 -7.83
CA VAL A 105 -16.26 11.48 -7.00
C VAL A 105 -16.41 9.97 -7.11
N GLY A 106 -16.71 9.32 -5.99
CA GLY A 106 -16.93 7.89 -5.91
C GLY A 106 -15.76 7.11 -5.32
N HIS A 107 -16.01 5.84 -5.05
CA HIS A 107 -15.11 4.98 -4.31
C HIS A 107 -13.98 4.38 -5.17
N ASN A 108 -14.23 4.15 -6.46
CA ASN A 108 -13.28 3.50 -7.35
C ASN A 108 -12.18 4.46 -7.79
N CYS A 109 -11.02 4.42 -7.11
CA CYS A 109 -9.78 5.07 -7.54
C CYS A 109 -8.80 4.08 -8.18
N TRP A 110 -9.06 2.77 -8.06
CA TRP A 110 -8.13 1.72 -8.44
C TRP A 110 -8.07 1.43 -9.93
N ASP A 111 -9.18 1.54 -10.66
CA ASP A 111 -9.13 1.37 -12.12
C ASP A 111 -8.16 2.37 -12.74
N LYS A 112 -8.29 3.63 -12.40
CA LYS A 112 -7.38 4.68 -12.87
C LYS A 112 -5.93 4.42 -12.44
N ALA A 113 -5.71 4.02 -11.18
CA ALA A 113 -4.38 3.75 -10.65
C ALA A 113 -3.68 2.61 -11.41
N TYR A 114 -4.40 1.54 -11.71
CA TYR A 114 -3.83 0.40 -12.45
C TYR A 114 -3.67 0.69 -13.94
N ASP A 115 -4.57 1.48 -14.55
CA ASP A 115 -4.56 1.75 -16.00
C ASP A 115 -3.49 2.76 -16.42
N GLU A 116 -3.08 3.68 -15.55
CA GLU A 116 -2.09 4.71 -15.87
C GLU A 116 -0.65 4.18 -16.09
N GLY A 117 -0.37 2.94 -15.76
CA GLY A 117 0.95 2.31 -15.90
C GLY A 117 2.00 2.75 -14.89
N LYS A 118 1.94 3.99 -14.40
CA LYS A 118 2.90 4.57 -13.45
C LYS A 118 3.03 3.79 -12.15
N LEU A 119 1.93 3.18 -11.69
CA LEU A 119 1.93 2.35 -10.49
C LEU A 119 2.81 1.12 -10.68
N PHE A 120 2.69 0.43 -11.81
CA PHE A 120 3.50 -0.75 -12.10
C PHE A 120 4.96 -0.41 -12.31
N GLU A 121 5.27 0.69 -13.02
CA GLU A 121 6.63 1.20 -13.15
C GLU A 121 7.28 1.48 -11.78
N TRP A 122 6.52 2.08 -10.87
CA TRP A 122 7.00 2.32 -9.51
C TRP A 122 7.20 1.02 -8.72
N LEU A 123 6.25 0.06 -8.81
CA LEU A 123 6.33 -1.23 -8.13
C LEU A 123 7.54 -2.05 -8.60
N GLU A 124 7.85 -2.02 -9.89
CA GLU A 124 9.01 -2.71 -10.47
C GLU A 124 10.35 -2.23 -9.91
N GLN A 125 10.41 -0.99 -9.44
CA GLN A 125 11.61 -0.39 -8.82
C GLN A 125 11.77 -0.79 -7.34
N GLN A 126 10.73 -1.34 -6.71
CA GLN A 126 10.77 -1.65 -5.28
C GLN A 126 11.39 -3.03 -5.03
N ARG A 127 12.34 -3.07 -4.10
CA ARG A 127 13.04 -4.28 -3.70
C ARG A 127 13.34 -4.24 -2.20
N ARG A 128 13.10 -5.33 -1.46
CA ARG A 128 13.27 -5.37 0.00
C ARG A 128 14.69 -5.04 0.48
N GLY A 129 15.70 -5.53 -0.18
CA GLY A 129 17.09 -5.35 0.23
C GLY A 129 17.67 -3.94 0.05
N VAL A 130 16.87 -2.95 -0.39
CA VAL A 130 17.31 -1.58 -0.75
C VAL A 130 16.66 -0.51 0.14
N ARG A 131 16.11 -0.87 1.30
CA ARG A 131 15.48 0.06 2.25
C ARG A 131 16.47 0.60 3.26
#